data_376e65b62bffdd3f06834ec80abc6ba4
#
_entry.id   376e65b62bffdd3f06834ec80abc6ba4
#
_cell.length_a   1.000
_cell.length_b   1.000
_cell.length_c   1.000
_cell.angle_alpha   90.00
_cell.angle_beta   90.00
_cell.angle_gamma   90.00
#
_symmetry.space_group_name_H-M   'P 1'
#
loop_
_entity.id
_entity.type
_entity.pdbx_description
1 polymer ?
#
loop_
_entity_poly.entity_id
_entity_poly.type
_entity_poly.pdbx_seq_one_letter_code
_entity_poly.pdbx_strand_id
1 'polypeptide(L)'
;MQYPTELTQISAEIAIYIPDYEQVKHIYGSSFNLDPATPFPFWAKLWPSSIALLDVLKAHPNLIQNKHVLEIGAGIGLPSLMMADITKSIQISDYDKEAVALLQKNIEHLQLQNAQALQIDWNNVPENLHPEVIL
;
A
#
# COMPACT_ATOMS: atom_id res chain seq x y z
N MET A 1 6.77 3.76 13.82
CA MET A 1 6.68 2.55 12.98
C MET A 1 7.62 1.49 13.52
N GLN A 2 7.15 0.28 13.72
CA GLN A 2 7.93 -0.81 14.31
C GLN A 2 9.04 -1.32 13.37
N TYR A 3 8.76 -1.31 12.06
CA TYR A 3 9.68 -1.83 11.06
C TYR A 3 10.42 -0.70 10.35
N PRO A 4 11.78 -0.75 10.28
CA PRO A 4 12.55 0.24 9.56
C PRO A 4 12.26 0.19 8.06
N THR A 5 12.30 1.35 7.44
CA THR A 5 12.02 1.50 6.00
C THR A 5 13.19 2.18 5.31
N GLU A 6 13.46 1.76 4.08
CA GLU A 6 14.46 2.34 3.20
C GLU A 6 13.82 3.00 1.99
N LEU A 7 14.38 4.12 1.54
CA LEU A 7 13.97 4.75 0.29
C LEU A 7 14.51 3.94 -0.87
N THR A 8 13.61 3.31 -1.60
CA THR A 8 13.92 2.36 -2.67
C THR A 8 13.52 2.92 -4.02
N GLN A 9 14.44 2.93 -4.97
CA GLN A 9 14.19 3.38 -6.34
C GLN A 9 13.31 2.37 -7.08
N ILE A 10 12.15 2.83 -7.55
CA ILE A 10 11.18 2.01 -8.30
C ILE A 10 11.33 2.24 -9.81
N SER A 11 11.55 3.48 -10.21
CA SER A 11 11.80 3.87 -11.61
C SER A 11 12.86 4.95 -11.66
N ALA A 12 13.20 5.44 -12.86
CA ALA A 12 14.17 6.53 -13.05
C ALA A 12 13.81 7.80 -12.26
N GLU A 13 12.52 8.03 -12.00
CA GLU A 13 12.01 9.27 -11.41
C GLU A 13 11.35 9.09 -10.03
N ILE A 14 11.04 7.85 -9.64
CA ILE A 14 10.22 7.58 -8.44
C ILE A 14 10.94 6.64 -7.50
N ALA A 15 11.03 7.06 -6.25
CA ALA A 15 11.44 6.24 -5.11
C ALA A 15 10.36 6.27 -4.03
N ILE A 16 10.14 5.16 -3.35
CA ILE A 16 9.22 5.03 -2.21
C ILE A 16 9.91 4.37 -1.02
N TYR A 17 9.37 4.59 0.16
CA TYR A 17 9.81 3.89 1.35
C TYR A 17 9.24 2.46 1.35
N ILE A 18 10.13 1.49 1.51
CA ILE A 18 9.79 0.06 1.61
C ILE A 18 10.47 -0.51 2.87
N PRO A 19 9.81 -1.39 3.65
CA PRO A 19 10.46 -2.08 4.75
C PRO A 19 11.60 -2.98 4.25
N ASP A 20 12.71 -2.99 4.99
CA ASP A 20 13.74 -4.03 4.80
C ASP A 20 13.17 -5.38 5.28
N TYR A 21 12.82 -6.23 4.34
CA TYR A 21 12.12 -7.49 4.61
C TYR A 21 12.94 -8.47 5.46
N GLU A 22 14.27 -8.45 5.37
CA GLU A 22 15.13 -9.28 6.23
C GLU A 22 15.06 -8.79 7.69
N GLN A 23 15.09 -7.48 7.90
CA GLN A 23 14.90 -6.91 9.23
C GLN A 23 13.48 -7.17 9.75
N VAL A 24 12.46 -7.09 8.90
CA VAL A 24 11.08 -7.45 9.27
C VAL A 24 11.01 -8.87 9.80
N LYS A 25 11.61 -9.83 9.11
CA LYS A 25 11.63 -11.23 9.57
C LYS A 25 12.34 -11.39 10.90
N HIS A 26 13.46 -10.68 11.10
CA HIS A 26 14.21 -10.73 12.35
C HIS A 26 13.40 -10.15 13.53
N ILE A 27 12.80 -8.98 13.34
CA ILE A 27 11.98 -8.32 14.37
C ILE A 27 10.76 -9.18 14.68
N TYR A 28 10.09 -9.71 13.66
CA TYR A 28 8.95 -10.62 13.85
C TYR A 28 9.36 -11.86 14.63
N GLY A 29 10.48 -12.51 14.30
CA GLY A 29 10.96 -13.68 15.03
C GLY A 29 11.19 -13.41 16.52
N SER A 30 11.72 -12.24 16.85
CA SER A 30 11.87 -11.81 18.24
C SER A 30 10.51 -11.60 18.92
N SER A 31 9.55 -10.96 18.27
CA SER A 31 8.21 -10.72 18.78
C SER A 31 7.43 -12.01 18.92
N PHE A 32 7.52 -12.94 17.97
CA PHE A 32 6.88 -14.26 18.03
C PHE A 32 7.38 -15.12 19.19
N ASN A 33 8.67 -15.02 19.53
CA ASN A 33 9.23 -15.71 20.69
C ASN A 33 8.68 -15.18 22.03
N LEU A 34 8.24 -13.91 22.07
CA LEU A 34 7.62 -13.28 23.23
C LEU A 34 6.12 -13.55 23.29
N ASP A 35 5.45 -13.52 22.15
CA ASP A 35 4.02 -13.78 21.99
C ASP A 35 3.76 -14.54 20.67
N PRO A 36 3.53 -15.88 20.73
CA PRO A 36 3.22 -16.68 19.56
C PRO A 36 1.92 -16.32 18.82
N ALA A 37 1.07 -15.49 19.42
CA ALA A 37 -0.12 -14.96 18.75
C ALA A 37 0.16 -13.75 17.84
N THR A 38 1.40 -13.24 17.84
CA THR A 38 1.81 -12.13 16.97
C THR A 38 1.63 -12.50 15.49
N PRO A 39 0.81 -11.76 14.72
CA PRO A 39 0.61 -12.05 13.31
C PRO A 39 1.85 -11.69 12.50
N PHE A 40 2.15 -12.47 11.45
CA PHE A 40 3.21 -12.14 10.53
C PHE A 40 2.83 -10.91 9.68
N PRO A 41 3.72 -9.91 9.53
CA PRO A 41 3.43 -8.68 8.80
C PRO A 41 3.54 -8.90 7.27
N PHE A 42 2.57 -9.61 6.68
CA PHE A 42 2.54 -9.89 5.23
C PHE A 42 2.53 -8.62 4.38
N TRP A 43 2.00 -7.52 4.91
CA TRP A 43 1.95 -6.23 4.24
C TRP A 43 3.35 -5.64 3.94
N ALA A 44 4.37 -6.05 4.72
CA ALA A 44 5.71 -5.46 4.66
C ALA A 44 6.56 -5.95 3.48
N LYS A 45 6.04 -6.87 2.67
CA LYS A 45 6.71 -7.40 1.48
C LYS A 45 6.11 -6.83 0.21
N LEU A 46 6.99 -6.48 -0.75
CA LEU A 46 6.55 -6.20 -2.11
C LEU A 46 6.29 -7.52 -2.84
N TRP A 47 5.01 -7.85 -2.98
CA TRP A 47 4.59 -9.10 -3.60
C TRP A 47 4.63 -9.02 -5.12
N PRO A 48 4.98 -10.11 -5.83
CA PRO A 48 4.94 -10.15 -7.29
C PRO A 48 3.57 -9.78 -7.89
N SER A 49 2.47 -10.07 -7.19
CA SER A 49 1.11 -9.68 -7.59
C SER A 49 0.93 -8.16 -7.67
N SER A 50 1.57 -7.39 -6.80
CA SER A 50 1.55 -5.91 -6.86
C SER A 50 2.23 -5.39 -8.13
N ILE A 51 3.34 -6.01 -8.51
CA ILE A 51 4.06 -5.66 -9.76
C ILE A 51 3.21 -6.01 -10.97
N ALA A 52 2.60 -7.21 -10.98
CA ALA A 52 1.71 -7.63 -12.06
C ALA A 52 0.49 -6.72 -12.20
N LEU A 53 -0.13 -6.32 -11.07
CA LEU A 53 -1.24 -5.37 -11.10
C LEU A 53 -0.81 -4.01 -11.66
N LEU A 54 0.34 -3.50 -11.25
CA LEU A 54 0.89 -2.25 -11.81
C LEU A 54 1.08 -2.35 -13.33
N ASP A 55 1.62 -3.45 -13.82
CA ASP A 55 1.81 -3.67 -15.27
C ASP A 55 0.48 -3.70 -16.01
N VAL A 56 -0.56 -4.33 -15.46
CA VAL A 56 -1.92 -4.32 -16.02
C VAL A 56 -2.49 -2.90 -16.07
N LEU A 57 -2.37 -2.13 -15.00
CA LEU A 57 -2.88 -0.76 -14.96
C LEU A 57 -2.14 0.18 -15.91
N LYS A 58 -0.83 0.00 -16.08
CA LYS A 58 -0.03 0.74 -17.08
C LYS A 58 -0.44 0.40 -18.51
N ALA A 59 -0.72 -0.88 -18.79
CA ALA A 59 -1.17 -1.32 -20.10
C ALA A 59 -2.61 -0.89 -20.42
N HIS A 60 -3.46 -0.74 -19.36
CA HIS A 60 -4.88 -0.42 -19.48
C HIS A 60 -5.28 0.75 -18.56
N PRO A 61 -4.71 1.95 -18.75
CA PRO A 61 -4.96 3.08 -17.86
C PRO A 61 -6.42 3.52 -17.81
N ASN A 62 -7.20 3.24 -18.86
CA ASN A 62 -8.64 3.51 -18.91
C ASN A 62 -9.45 2.80 -17.83
N LEU A 63 -8.92 1.75 -17.21
CA LEU A 63 -9.58 1.07 -16.10
C LEU A 63 -9.77 2.00 -14.89
N ILE A 64 -8.82 2.89 -14.65
CA ILE A 64 -8.80 3.77 -13.46
C ILE A 64 -8.74 5.26 -13.78
N GLN A 65 -8.48 5.64 -15.03
CA GLN A 65 -8.29 7.03 -15.44
C GLN A 65 -9.55 7.87 -15.16
N ASN A 66 -9.37 8.99 -14.46
CA ASN A 66 -10.44 9.92 -14.05
C ASN A 66 -11.55 9.29 -13.21
N LYS A 67 -11.25 8.19 -12.51
CA LYS A 67 -12.20 7.48 -11.65
C LYS A 67 -11.86 7.60 -10.17
N HIS A 68 -12.84 7.40 -9.33
CA HIS A 68 -12.67 7.18 -7.89
C HIS A 68 -12.29 5.72 -7.65
N VAL A 69 -11.10 5.49 -7.10
CA VAL A 69 -10.50 4.16 -6.94
C VAL A 69 -10.30 3.84 -5.46
N LEU A 70 -10.53 2.60 -5.08
CA LEU A 70 -10.20 2.05 -3.78
C LEU A 70 -9.32 0.81 -3.96
N GLU A 71 -8.14 0.77 -3.33
CA GLU A 71 -7.36 -0.45 -3.19
C GLU A 71 -7.56 -1.05 -1.79
N ILE A 72 -7.85 -2.35 -1.72
CA ILE A 72 -8.05 -3.10 -0.48
C ILE A 72 -6.88 -4.05 -0.25
N GLY A 73 -6.36 -4.09 0.98
CA GLY A 73 -5.22 -4.96 1.31
C GLY A 73 -3.95 -4.56 0.56
N ALA A 74 -3.72 -3.27 0.44
CA ALA A 74 -2.67 -2.70 -0.41
C ALA A 74 -1.24 -3.05 0.04
N GLY A 75 -1.03 -3.32 1.32
CA GLY A 75 0.32 -3.49 1.87
C GLY A 75 1.19 -2.27 1.62
N ILE A 76 2.23 -2.42 0.79
CA ILE A 76 3.10 -1.31 0.37
C ILE A 76 2.37 -0.32 -0.56
N GLY A 77 1.33 -0.77 -1.27
CA GLY A 77 0.48 0.08 -2.12
C GLY A 77 1.15 0.51 -3.43
N LEU A 78 2.12 -0.26 -3.93
CA LEU A 78 2.87 0.11 -5.13
C LEU A 78 1.98 0.46 -6.33
N PRO A 79 0.96 -0.32 -6.73
CA PRO A 79 0.13 0.00 -7.88
C PRO A 79 -0.57 1.35 -7.72
N SER A 80 -1.21 1.57 -6.59
CA SER A 80 -1.96 2.80 -6.31
C SER A 80 -1.07 4.02 -6.19
N LEU A 81 0.09 3.91 -5.53
CA LEU A 81 1.04 5.02 -5.42
C LEU A 81 1.58 5.44 -6.79
N MET A 82 1.87 4.47 -7.66
CA MET A 82 2.42 4.74 -9.00
C MET A 82 1.38 5.26 -9.99
N MET A 83 0.10 4.93 -9.81
CA MET A 83 -0.98 5.26 -10.74
C MET A 83 -1.92 6.35 -10.23
N ALA A 84 -1.67 6.89 -9.04
CA ALA A 84 -2.52 7.91 -8.42
C ALA A 84 -2.79 9.11 -9.34
N ASP A 85 -1.78 9.60 -10.04
CA ASP A 85 -1.86 10.82 -10.83
C ASP A 85 -2.92 10.78 -11.95
N ILE A 86 -3.25 9.59 -12.46
CA ILE A 86 -4.26 9.47 -13.52
C ILE A 86 -5.67 9.26 -12.98
N THR A 87 -5.83 8.99 -11.70
CA THR A 87 -7.15 8.81 -11.06
C THR A 87 -7.78 10.16 -10.70
N LYS A 88 -9.09 10.18 -10.53
CA LYS A 88 -9.77 11.35 -9.96
C LYS A 88 -9.49 11.47 -8.47
N SER A 89 -9.57 10.35 -7.77
CA SER A 89 -9.11 10.17 -6.40
C SER A 89 -8.78 8.70 -6.16
N ILE A 90 -7.86 8.44 -5.24
CA ILE A 90 -7.53 7.08 -4.85
C ILE A 90 -7.44 6.96 -3.33
N GLN A 91 -8.16 5.98 -2.80
CA GLN A 91 -8.09 5.57 -1.41
C GLN A 91 -7.31 4.25 -1.35
N ILE A 92 -6.23 4.24 -0.59
CA ILE A 92 -5.33 3.10 -0.50
C ILE A 92 -5.45 2.54 0.91
N SER A 93 -5.92 1.32 1.04
CA SER A 93 -6.28 0.79 2.35
C SER A 93 -5.62 -0.53 2.69
N ASP A 94 -5.40 -0.70 3.98
CA ASP A 94 -4.99 -1.97 4.57
C ASP A 94 -5.66 -2.14 5.93
N TYR A 95 -5.70 -3.38 6.40
CA TYR A 95 -6.17 -3.70 7.75
C TYR A 95 -5.14 -3.32 8.81
N ASP A 96 -3.84 -3.50 8.48
CA ASP A 96 -2.75 -3.27 9.41
C ASP A 96 -2.42 -1.77 9.52
N LYS A 97 -2.45 -1.24 10.74
CA LYS A 97 -2.15 0.18 11.01
C LYS A 97 -0.73 0.59 10.63
N GLU A 98 0.24 -0.32 10.67
CA GLU A 98 1.62 -0.06 10.26
C GLU A 98 1.72 0.08 8.73
N ALA A 99 0.97 -0.76 7.99
CA ALA A 99 0.83 -0.61 6.55
C ALA A 99 0.22 0.75 6.19
N VAL A 100 -0.86 1.14 6.87
CA VAL A 100 -1.50 2.45 6.66
C VAL A 100 -0.54 3.60 6.97
N ALA A 101 0.26 3.51 8.02
CA ALA A 101 1.27 4.52 8.33
C ALA A 101 2.34 4.63 7.23
N LEU A 102 2.77 3.50 6.65
CA LEU A 102 3.70 3.48 5.51
C LEU A 102 3.07 4.08 4.25
N LEU A 103 1.81 3.76 3.96
CA LEU A 103 1.06 4.34 2.84
C LEU A 103 0.99 5.87 2.99
N GLN A 104 0.62 6.37 4.16
CA GLN A 104 0.57 7.81 4.43
C GLN A 104 1.95 8.46 4.23
N LYS A 105 3.01 7.86 4.74
CA LYS A 105 4.38 8.34 4.55
C LYS A 105 4.76 8.45 3.07
N ASN A 106 4.40 7.46 2.25
CA ASN A 106 4.68 7.46 0.82
C ASN A 106 3.82 8.47 0.05
N ILE A 107 2.55 8.62 0.41
CA ILE A 107 1.66 9.66 -0.16
C ILE A 107 2.24 11.05 0.06
N GLU A 108 2.70 11.34 1.28
CA GLU A 108 3.33 12.62 1.63
C GLU A 108 4.66 12.81 0.89
N HIS A 109 5.52 11.78 0.86
CA HIS A 109 6.80 11.82 0.17
C HIS A 109 6.64 12.09 -1.33
N LEU A 110 5.66 11.45 -1.98
CA LEU A 110 5.34 11.64 -3.39
C LEU A 110 4.48 12.88 -3.66
N GLN A 111 4.05 13.60 -2.62
CA GLN A 111 3.20 14.80 -2.71
C GLN A 111 1.88 14.57 -3.46
N LEU A 112 1.29 13.38 -3.32
CA LEU A 112 0.04 13.02 -4.00
C LEU A 112 -1.14 13.76 -3.35
N GLN A 113 -1.78 14.66 -4.10
CA GLN A 113 -2.87 15.50 -3.58
C GLN A 113 -4.24 14.82 -3.61
N ASN A 114 -4.39 13.79 -4.43
CA ASN A 114 -5.63 13.06 -4.66
C ASN A 114 -5.64 11.65 -4.04
N ALA A 115 -4.64 11.33 -3.23
CA ALA A 115 -4.50 10.04 -2.56
C ALA A 115 -4.72 10.16 -1.06
N GLN A 116 -5.32 9.12 -0.47
CA GLN A 116 -5.57 9.03 0.97
C GLN A 116 -5.32 7.60 1.45
N ALA A 117 -4.56 7.45 2.54
CA ALA A 117 -4.40 6.17 3.23
C ALA A 117 -5.55 5.95 4.23
N LEU A 118 -6.12 4.76 4.24
CA LEU A 118 -7.22 4.40 5.14
C LEU A 118 -6.96 3.05 5.81
N GLN A 119 -7.35 2.94 7.08
CA GLN A 119 -7.43 1.63 7.73
C GLN A 119 -8.83 1.06 7.48
N ILE A 120 -8.91 -0.06 6.78
CA ILE A 120 -10.19 -0.72 6.47
C ILE A 120 -10.09 -2.21 6.82
N ASP A 121 -11.05 -2.67 7.62
CA ASP A 121 -11.40 -4.08 7.74
C ASP A 121 -12.44 -4.40 6.68
N TRP A 122 -12.10 -5.24 5.71
CA TRP A 122 -13.03 -5.63 4.64
C TRP A 122 -14.28 -6.40 5.11
N ASN A 123 -14.29 -6.88 6.36
CA ASN A 123 -15.49 -7.41 7.00
C ASN A 123 -16.40 -6.30 7.55
N ASN A 124 -15.91 -5.06 7.60
CA ASN A 124 -16.63 -3.91 8.14
C ASN A 124 -16.27 -2.63 7.37
N VAL A 125 -16.59 -2.62 6.08
CA VAL A 125 -16.29 -1.50 5.18
C VAL A 125 -17.18 -0.31 5.51
N PRO A 126 -16.64 0.92 5.64
CA PRO A 126 -17.45 2.12 5.87
C PRO A 126 -18.49 2.35 4.76
N GLU A 127 -19.75 2.61 5.14
CA GLU A 127 -20.86 2.80 4.21
C GLU A 127 -20.72 4.06 3.33
N ASN A 128 -19.89 5.02 3.73
CA ASN A 128 -19.67 6.28 3.00
C ASN A 128 -18.62 6.18 1.89
N LEU A 129 -18.06 5.02 1.64
CA LEU A 129 -17.15 4.80 0.51
C LEU A 129 -17.93 4.41 -0.74
N HIS A 130 -17.71 5.16 -1.81
CA HIS A 130 -18.39 4.95 -3.10
C HIS A 130 -17.39 4.91 -4.26
N PRO A 131 -16.46 3.92 -4.28
CA PRO A 131 -15.52 3.80 -5.38
C PRO A 131 -16.21 3.36 -6.67
N GLU A 132 -15.70 3.82 -7.81
CA GLU A 132 -16.09 3.34 -9.13
C GLU A 132 -15.29 2.09 -9.52
N VAL A 133 -14.08 1.94 -8.94
CA VAL A 133 -13.17 0.80 -9.17
C VAL A 133 -12.58 0.34 -7.84
N ILE A 134 -12.52 -0.96 -7.65
CA ILE A 134 -11.84 -1.60 -6.52
C ILE A 134 -10.68 -2.44 -7.08
N LEU A 135 -9.50 -2.24 -6.51
CA LEU A 135 -8.28 -3.00 -6.79
C LEU A 135 -8.02 -4.01 -5.67
#